data_eaff7b642744f12cc6b0c04d886d9991
#
_entry.id   eaff7b642744f12cc6b0c04d886d9991
#
_cell.length_a   1.000
_cell.length_b   1.000
_cell.length_c   1.000
_cell.angle_alpha   90.00
_cell.angle_beta   90.00
_cell.angle_gamma   90.00
#
_symmetry.space_group_name_H-M   'P 1'
#
loop_
_entity.id
_entity.type
_entity.pdbx_description
1 polymer ?
#
loop_
_entity_poly.entity_id
_entity_poly.type
_entity_poly.pdbx_seq_one_letter_code
_entity_poly.pdbx_strand_id
1 'polypeptide(L)'
;MKPKRRKGSKHDEYSLILQPGDGVEPIVKAIEEAKQRVEILIFRFDRPAIEQALVAAVARGVAVQALIAWTNRGGERILRNLETRLLAAGVTVSRTANDLPRYHGKMFIVDRKRLYLLAFNFTALDIDRSRSFGISTSSPRLVEEAAKLFDADCSRQPFTPAPDTLLVSPINSREELAAFLKGTKKELLIYDPCIGDPQMVRLLEEKSKAGVSIRIIGALKRPNACLTALPLAQMRLHTRTIIRDGRTAFLGSQSLRTIELDGRREIGMFVADARIIQKMTEVFEADWALADSAETQGAQTLRGDKLAKKVAKAITKELPPVAEVIEAVAADLPSHAVNVAGLDLESLEETIRSAVKHVVKESIQQATGGEPGPP
;
A
#
# COMPACT_ATOMS: atom_id res chain seq x y z
N MET A 1 -45.38 23.65 11.43
CA MET A 1 -43.92 24.03 11.39
C MET A 1 -43.12 22.79 11.06
N LYS A 2 -42.59 22.65 9.83
CA LYS A 2 -41.72 21.53 9.44
C LYS A 2 -40.31 21.75 10.00
N PRO A 3 -39.65 20.75 10.63
CA PRO A 3 -38.32 20.94 11.14
C PRO A 3 -37.36 21.16 9.96
N LYS A 4 -36.61 22.28 10.00
CA LYS A 4 -35.49 22.54 9.07
C LYS A 4 -34.47 21.41 9.21
N ARG A 5 -34.29 20.56 8.20
CA ARG A 5 -33.15 19.66 8.08
C ARG A 5 -31.87 20.53 8.22
N ARG A 6 -31.10 20.34 9.28
CA ARG A 6 -29.73 20.84 9.37
C ARG A 6 -29.00 20.31 8.15
N LYS A 7 -28.59 21.19 7.23
CA LYS A 7 -27.56 20.88 6.24
C LYS A 7 -26.31 20.52 7.06
N GLY A 8 -25.89 19.26 7.06
CA GLY A 8 -24.60 18.87 7.55
C GLY A 8 -23.55 19.81 6.93
N SER A 9 -22.64 20.30 7.74
CA SER A 9 -21.60 21.18 7.22
C SER A 9 -20.80 20.39 6.16
N LYS A 10 -20.39 21.04 5.07
CA LYS A 10 -19.47 20.44 4.08
C LYS A 10 -18.19 19.89 4.73
N HIS A 11 -17.96 20.23 6.00
CA HIS A 11 -16.81 19.85 6.80
C HIS A 11 -16.79 18.39 7.25
N ASP A 12 -17.91 17.66 7.22
CA ASP A 12 -18.00 16.26 7.67
C ASP A 12 -18.04 15.25 6.52
N GLU A 13 -17.97 15.72 5.27
CA GLU A 13 -18.08 14.86 4.09
C GLU A 13 -16.84 13.95 3.90
N TYR A 14 -15.64 14.44 4.23
CA TYR A 14 -14.37 13.73 4.06
C TYR A 14 -13.58 13.63 5.35
N SER A 15 -12.92 12.48 5.57
CA SER A 15 -11.93 12.29 6.63
C SER A 15 -10.71 11.55 6.07
N LEU A 16 -9.53 11.96 6.52
CA LEU A 16 -8.25 11.33 6.18
C LEU A 16 -7.93 10.24 7.21
N ILE A 17 -7.41 9.12 6.73
CA ILE A 17 -6.76 8.08 7.53
C ILE A 17 -5.28 8.11 7.16
N LEU A 18 -4.41 8.31 8.14
CA LEU A 18 -2.96 8.43 7.97
C LEU A 18 -2.24 7.27 8.62
N GLN A 19 -1.59 6.42 7.84
CA GLN A 19 -0.78 5.33 8.37
C GLN A 19 0.72 5.71 8.37
N PRO A 20 1.43 5.27 9.44
CA PRO A 20 1.04 4.35 10.52
C PRO A 20 0.31 4.99 11.71
N GLY A 21 0.10 6.31 11.75
CA GLY A 21 -0.36 7.04 12.94
C GLY A 21 -1.74 6.64 13.47
N ASP A 22 -2.74 6.48 12.58
CA ASP A 22 -4.12 6.18 12.98
C ASP A 22 -4.36 4.68 13.27
N GLY A 23 -3.45 3.81 12.85
CA GLY A 23 -3.57 2.38 13.09
C GLY A 23 -4.79 1.73 12.46
N VAL A 24 -5.32 0.68 13.12
CA VAL A 24 -6.47 -0.08 12.66
C VAL A 24 -7.81 0.51 13.13
N GLU A 25 -7.77 1.36 14.14
CA GLU A 25 -8.94 1.88 14.86
C GLU A 25 -10.02 2.51 13.97
N PRO A 26 -9.69 3.38 12.98
CA PRO A 26 -10.71 3.97 12.12
C PRO A 26 -11.52 2.94 11.32
N ILE A 27 -10.90 1.80 10.98
CA ILE A 27 -11.54 0.72 10.21
C ILE A 27 -12.45 -0.09 11.13
N VAL A 28 -11.93 -0.50 12.30
CA VAL A 28 -12.67 -1.29 13.29
C VAL A 28 -13.90 -0.52 13.75
N LYS A 29 -13.73 0.73 14.17
CA LYS A 29 -14.82 1.60 14.59
C LYS A 29 -15.90 1.77 13.52
N ALA A 30 -15.51 1.96 12.26
CA ALA A 30 -16.46 2.08 11.16
C ALA A 30 -17.32 0.82 10.99
N ILE A 31 -16.73 -0.37 11.15
CA ILE A 31 -17.45 -1.65 11.07
C ILE A 31 -18.35 -1.86 12.30
N GLU A 32 -17.88 -1.46 13.49
CA GLU A 32 -18.66 -1.54 14.73
C GLU A 32 -19.90 -0.62 14.71
N GLU A 33 -19.78 0.56 14.09
CA GLU A 33 -20.88 1.52 13.94
C GLU A 33 -21.90 1.14 12.87
N ALA A 34 -21.62 0.14 12.02
CA ALA A 34 -22.53 -0.32 10.98
C ALA A 34 -23.87 -0.80 11.54
N LYS A 35 -24.97 -0.39 10.89
CA LYS A 35 -26.35 -0.71 11.31
C LYS A 35 -27.06 -1.66 10.36
N GLN A 36 -26.69 -1.66 9.08
CA GLN A 36 -27.42 -2.42 8.06
C GLN A 36 -26.49 -3.31 7.25
N ARG A 37 -25.34 -2.78 6.82
CA ARG A 37 -24.49 -3.47 5.85
C ARG A 37 -23.03 -3.04 5.93
N VAL A 38 -22.12 -4.00 5.72
CA VAL A 38 -20.71 -3.79 5.44
C VAL A 38 -20.33 -4.53 4.16
N GLU A 39 -19.78 -3.84 3.19
CA GLU A 39 -19.27 -4.39 1.93
C GLU A 39 -17.76 -4.13 1.89
N ILE A 40 -16.93 -5.18 1.83
CA ILE A 40 -15.46 -5.04 1.94
C ILE A 40 -14.73 -5.78 0.82
N LEU A 41 -13.81 -5.08 0.13
CA LEU A 41 -12.94 -5.64 -0.89
C LEU A 41 -11.57 -5.98 -0.30
N ILE A 42 -11.18 -7.25 -0.35
CA ILE A 42 -9.98 -7.79 0.30
C ILE A 42 -9.00 -8.34 -0.73
N PHE A 43 -7.80 -7.73 -0.80
CA PHE A 43 -6.68 -8.26 -1.58
C PHE A 43 -5.62 -8.94 -0.69
N ARG A 44 -5.28 -8.36 0.47
CA ARG A 44 -4.43 -8.95 1.52
C ARG A 44 -5.00 -8.66 2.88
N PHE A 45 -4.87 -9.64 3.78
CA PHE A 45 -5.50 -9.58 5.08
C PHE A 45 -4.72 -10.39 6.12
N ASP A 46 -4.36 -9.77 7.22
CA ASP A 46 -3.74 -10.43 8.38
C ASP A 46 -4.09 -9.74 9.73
N ARG A 47 -5.17 -8.91 9.76
CA ARG A 47 -5.56 -8.15 10.96
C ARG A 47 -6.73 -8.81 11.68
N PRO A 48 -6.49 -9.54 12.78
CA PRO A 48 -7.55 -10.21 13.55
C PRO A 48 -8.63 -9.24 14.05
N ALA A 49 -8.26 -8.01 14.45
CA ALA A 49 -9.20 -7.02 14.94
C ALA A 49 -10.28 -6.66 13.90
N ILE A 50 -9.91 -6.57 12.61
CA ILE A 50 -10.87 -6.31 11.53
C ILE A 50 -11.77 -7.55 11.31
N GLU A 51 -11.20 -8.77 11.33
CA GLU A 51 -11.97 -10.01 11.22
C GLU A 51 -13.00 -10.11 12.36
N GLN A 52 -12.57 -9.87 13.59
CA GLN A 52 -13.45 -9.86 14.77
C GLN A 52 -14.56 -8.83 14.66
N ALA A 53 -14.27 -7.63 14.16
CA ALA A 53 -15.27 -6.58 13.95
C ALA A 53 -16.33 -7.00 12.89
N LEU A 54 -15.90 -7.66 11.78
CA LEU A 54 -16.82 -8.19 10.77
C LEU A 54 -17.71 -9.30 11.35
N VAL A 55 -17.14 -10.24 12.10
CA VAL A 55 -17.90 -11.32 12.78
C VAL A 55 -18.89 -10.74 13.78
N ALA A 56 -18.47 -9.77 14.59
CA ALA A 56 -19.34 -9.09 15.54
C ALA A 56 -20.45 -8.30 14.85
N ALA A 57 -20.21 -7.74 13.65
CA ALA A 57 -21.23 -7.08 12.86
C ALA A 57 -22.32 -8.08 12.42
N VAL A 58 -21.93 -9.27 11.93
CA VAL A 58 -22.90 -10.35 11.60
C VAL A 58 -23.72 -10.74 12.85
N ALA A 59 -23.07 -10.91 14.01
CA ALA A 59 -23.78 -11.25 15.25
C ALA A 59 -24.78 -10.18 15.69
N ARG A 60 -24.59 -8.91 15.28
CA ARG A 60 -25.56 -7.82 15.49
C ARG A 60 -26.69 -7.77 14.44
N GLY A 61 -26.70 -8.67 13.46
CA GLY A 61 -27.68 -8.70 12.38
C GLY A 61 -27.32 -7.79 11.19
N VAL A 62 -26.08 -7.28 11.13
CA VAL A 62 -25.58 -6.50 9.99
C VAL A 62 -25.25 -7.44 8.83
N ALA A 63 -25.73 -7.15 7.62
CA ALA A 63 -25.38 -7.90 6.42
C ALA A 63 -23.91 -7.60 6.03
N VAL A 64 -23.02 -8.57 6.19
CA VAL A 64 -21.59 -8.42 5.82
C VAL A 64 -21.32 -9.20 4.54
N GLN A 65 -20.76 -8.51 3.54
CA GLN A 65 -20.33 -9.10 2.28
C GLN A 65 -18.87 -8.80 2.01
N ALA A 66 -18.08 -9.85 1.79
CA ALA A 66 -16.66 -9.76 1.47
C ALA A 66 -16.42 -10.19 0.01
N LEU A 67 -15.79 -9.31 -0.78
CA LEU A 67 -15.27 -9.64 -2.09
C LEU A 67 -13.77 -9.91 -1.94
N ILE A 68 -13.35 -11.15 -2.08
CA ILE A 68 -11.98 -11.59 -1.85
C ILE A 68 -11.29 -11.81 -3.19
N ALA A 69 -10.07 -11.32 -3.33
CA ALA A 69 -9.28 -11.53 -4.54
C ALA A 69 -9.12 -13.01 -4.87
N TRP A 70 -9.35 -13.35 -6.15
CA TRP A 70 -9.16 -14.72 -6.65
C TRP A 70 -7.73 -15.17 -6.44
N THR A 71 -6.76 -14.32 -6.79
CA THR A 71 -5.33 -14.58 -6.64
C THR A 71 -4.63 -13.43 -5.90
N ASN A 72 -3.64 -13.81 -5.10
CA ASN A 72 -2.74 -12.91 -4.41
C ASN A 72 -1.37 -13.60 -4.35
N ARG A 73 -0.55 -13.40 -5.35
CA ARG A 73 0.74 -14.08 -5.59
C ARG A 73 1.48 -14.44 -4.28
N GLY A 74 1.50 -15.71 -3.93
CA GLY A 74 2.06 -16.25 -2.68
C GLY A 74 1.17 -16.11 -1.43
N GLY A 75 -0.06 -15.57 -1.55
CA GLY A 75 -0.99 -15.38 -0.43
C GLY A 75 -2.34 -16.07 -0.59
N GLU A 76 -2.51 -16.90 -1.62
CA GLU A 76 -3.79 -17.55 -1.93
C GLU A 76 -4.29 -18.44 -0.78
N ARG A 77 -3.41 -19.20 -0.15
CA ARG A 77 -3.75 -20.04 1.00
C ARG A 77 -4.29 -19.22 2.17
N ILE A 78 -3.68 -18.09 2.47
CA ILE A 78 -4.11 -17.18 3.55
C ILE A 78 -5.51 -16.66 3.25
N LEU A 79 -5.78 -16.25 1.99
CA LEU A 79 -7.09 -15.79 1.57
C LEU A 79 -8.15 -16.90 1.63
N ARG A 80 -7.81 -18.14 1.24
CA ARG A 80 -8.76 -19.28 1.32
C ARG A 80 -9.10 -19.63 2.77
N ASN A 81 -8.11 -19.59 3.66
CA ASN A 81 -8.35 -19.78 5.09
C ASN A 81 -9.23 -18.66 5.69
N LEU A 82 -8.99 -17.41 5.31
CA LEU A 82 -9.84 -16.29 5.71
C LEU A 82 -11.28 -16.48 5.20
N GLU A 83 -11.45 -16.83 3.94
CA GLU A 83 -12.76 -17.10 3.32
C GLU A 83 -13.54 -18.15 4.11
N THR A 84 -12.89 -19.29 4.47
CA THR A 84 -13.53 -20.34 5.25
C THR A 84 -13.99 -19.83 6.62
N ARG A 85 -13.19 -19.03 7.32
CA ARG A 85 -13.57 -18.46 8.63
C ARG A 85 -14.72 -17.45 8.50
N LEU A 86 -14.69 -16.59 7.49
CA LEU A 86 -15.74 -15.60 7.25
C LEU A 86 -17.07 -16.28 6.89
N LEU A 87 -17.04 -17.30 6.03
CA LEU A 87 -18.24 -18.10 5.70
C LEU A 87 -18.81 -18.79 6.95
N ALA A 88 -17.97 -19.40 7.77
CA ALA A 88 -18.38 -20.03 9.02
C ALA A 88 -19.03 -19.04 10.02
N ALA A 89 -18.63 -17.77 9.96
CA ALA A 89 -19.18 -16.69 10.78
C ALA A 89 -20.45 -16.05 10.17
N GLY A 90 -20.96 -16.54 9.02
CA GLY A 90 -22.16 -16.01 8.38
C GLY A 90 -21.92 -14.81 7.46
N VAL A 91 -20.68 -14.49 7.12
CA VAL A 91 -20.36 -13.47 6.10
C VAL A 91 -20.64 -14.02 4.72
N THR A 92 -21.32 -13.26 3.87
CA THR A 92 -21.44 -13.60 2.45
C THR A 92 -20.09 -13.34 1.76
N VAL A 93 -19.53 -14.37 1.11
CA VAL A 93 -18.23 -14.25 0.43
C VAL A 93 -18.38 -14.44 -1.06
N SER A 94 -17.84 -13.50 -1.83
CA SER A 94 -17.65 -13.62 -3.28
C SER A 94 -16.16 -13.57 -3.60
N ARG A 95 -15.74 -14.19 -4.70
CA ARG A 95 -14.40 -14.06 -5.23
C ARG A 95 -14.42 -13.18 -6.46
N THR A 96 -13.42 -12.32 -6.63
CA THR A 96 -13.24 -11.55 -7.87
C THR A 96 -13.17 -12.48 -9.09
N ALA A 97 -13.39 -11.94 -10.26
CA ALA A 97 -13.08 -12.65 -11.50
C ALA A 97 -11.56 -12.95 -11.58
N ASN A 98 -11.18 -13.80 -12.53
CA ASN A 98 -9.79 -14.17 -12.82
C ASN A 98 -9.34 -13.74 -14.22
N ASP A 99 -10.08 -12.80 -14.81
CA ASP A 99 -9.86 -12.20 -16.12
C ASP A 99 -8.71 -11.18 -16.14
N LEU A 100 -8.36 -10.63 -14.99
CA LEU A 100 -7.25 -9.72 -14.80
C LEU A 100 -6.15 -10.34 -13.93
N PRO A 101 -4.87 -9.99 -14.14
CA PRO A 101 -3.76 -10.46 -13.31
C PRO A 101 -3.94 -10.19 -11.82
N ARG A 102 -4.67 -9.12 -11.45
CA ARG A 102 -4.99 -8.76 -10.06
C ARG A 102 -6.22 -7.87 -9.96
N TYR A 103 -7.02 -8.13 -8.93
CA TYR A 103 -7.99 -7.21 -8.38
C TYR A 103 -7.36 -6.60 -7.12
N HIS A 104 -6.78 -5.40 -7.26
CA HIS A 104 -5.90 -4.82 -6.24
C HIS A 104 -6.49 -3.58 -5.55
N GLY A 105 -7.74 -3.23 -5.84
CA GLY A 105 -8.47 -2.19 -5.11
C GLY A 105 -8.59 -2.52 -3.62
N LYS A 106 -8.70 -1.51 -2.78
CA LYS A 106 -8.92 -1.62 -1.34
C LYS A 106 -9.96 -0.60 -0.95
N MET A 107 -11.14 -1.08 -0.63
CA MET A 107 -12.23 -0.24 -0.13
C MET A 107 -13.16 -1.04 0.75
N PHE A 108 -13.93 -0.34 1.56
CA PHE A 108 -15.13 -0.87 2.17
C PHE A 108 -16.20 0.20 2.26
N ILE A 109 -17.46 -0.24 2.32
CA ILE A 109 -18.63 0.63 2.35
C ILE A 109 -19.46 0.24 3.56
N VAL A 110 -19.87 1.23 4.34
CA VAL A 110 -20.73 1.04 5.51
C VAL A 110 -22.10 1.64 5.23
N ASP A 111 -23.14 0.80 5.39
CA ASP A 111 -24.56 1.14 5.26
C ASP A 111 -24.93 1.79 3.91
N ARG A 112 -24.07 1.66 2.89
CA ARG A 112 -24.16 2.40 1.62
C ARG A 112 -24.32 3.92 1.84
N LYS A 113 -23.71 4.42 2.93
CA LYS A 113 -23.70 5.84 3.32
C LYS A 113 -22.31 6.41 3.45
N ARG A 114 -21.29 5.58 3.68
CA ARG A 114 -19.91 5.99 3.81
C ARG A 114 -18.99 5.01 3.10
N LEU A 115 -18.19 5.55 2.19
CA LEU A 115 -17.12 4.86 1.50
C LEU A 115 -15.80 5.09 2.24
N TYR A 116 -15.01 4.05 2.37
CA TYR A 116 -13.61 4.08 2.77
C TYR A 116 -12.76 3.56 1.60
N LEU A 117 -12.02 4.43 0.95
CA LEU A 117 -11.09 4.09 -0.12
C LEU A 117 -9.66 4.18 0.43
N LEU A 118 -8.92 3.08 0.32
CA LEU A 118 -7.63 2.92 0.99
C LEU A 118 -6.51 2.70 -0.02
N ALA A 119 -5.36 3.33 0.19
CA ALA A 119 -4.15 2.99 -0.55
C ALA A 119 -3.34 1.86 0.13
N PHE A 120 -3.89 1.19 1.14
CA PHE A 120 -3.24 0.14 1.91
C PHE A 120 -4.15 -1.09 2.10
N ASN A 121 -3.53 -2.26 2.31
CA ASN A 121 -4.24 -3.50 2.61
C ASN A 121 -4.56 -3.59 4.11
N PHE A 122 -5.43 -4.54 4.46
CA PHE A 122 -5.76 -4.86 5.85
C PHE A 122 -4.67 -5.75 6.49
N THR A 123 -3.42 -5.26 6.47
CA THR A 123 -2.26 -6.00 6.98
C THR A 123 -1.47 -5.17 7.99
N ALA A 124 -0.82 -5.85 8.94
CA ALA A 124 0.06 -5.22 9.92
C ALA A 124 1.18 -4.41 9.25
N LEU A 125 1.77 -4.96 8.19
CA LEU A 125 2.81 -4.27 7.44
C LEU A 125 2.34 -2.94 6.85
N ASP A 126 1.14 -2.92 6.26
CA ASP A 126 0.64 -1.72 5.59
C ASP A 126 0.08 -0.69 6.59
N ILE A 127 -0.55 -1.15 7.69
CA ILE A 127 -1.19 -0.28 8.68
C ILE A 127 -0.16 0.27 9.67
N ASP A 128 0.74 -0.58 10.20
CA ASP A 128 1.60 -0.19 11.33
C ASP A 128 3.00 0.26 10.91
N ARG A 129 3.45 -0.09 9.68
CA ARG A 129 4.86 0.08 9.26
C ARG A 129 5.04 0.75 7.90
N SER A 130 3.96 1.29 7.32
CA SER A 130 4.04 1.90 6.00
C SER A 130 3.41 3.27 5.97
N ARG A 131 4.03 4.23 5.29
CA ARG A 131 3.35 5.48 4.92
C ARG A 131 2.25 5.16 3.94
N SER A 132 1.02 5.38 4.37
CA SER A 132 -0.13 5.24 3.50
C SER A 132 -1.28 6.14 3.91
N PHE A 133 -2.20 6.39 2.99
CA PHE A 133 -3.40 7.18 3.22
C PHE A 133 -4.65 6.36 2.91
N GLY A 134 -5.73 6.70 3.59
CA GLY A 134 -7.08 6.33 3.24
C GLY A 134 -7.98 7.55 3.33
N ILE A 135 -9.09 7.54 2.60
CA ILE A 135 -10.11 8.57 2.68
C ILE A 135 -11.44 7.91 2.95
N SER A 136 -12.15 8.42 3.95
CA SER A 136 -13.57 8.12 4.09
C SER A 136 -14.39 9.29 3.57
N THR A 137 -15.51 9.00 2.89
CA THR A 137 -16.43 10.02 2.40
C THR A 137 -17.89 9.59 2.53
N SER A 138 -18.76 10.56 2.81
CA SER A 138 -20.21 10.40 2.77
C SER A 138 -20.84 11.04 1.52
N SER A 139 -20.04 11.40 0.51
CA SER A 139 -20.54 11.87 -0.78
C SER A 139 -21.47 10.82 -1.41
N PRO A 140 -22.78 11.11 -1.57
CA PRO A 140 -23.71 10.12 -2.09
C PRO A 140 -23.32 9.59 -3.47
N ARG A 141 -22.76 10.46 -4.31
CA ARG A 141 -22.30 10.12 -5.66
C ARG A 141 -21.13 9.11 -5.63
N LEU A 142 -20.14 9.32 -4.78
CA LEU A 142 -18.99 8.42 -4.65
C LEU A 142 -19.37 7.10 -3.98
N VAL A 143 -20.23 7.16 -2.95
CA VAL A 143 -20.73 5.97 -2.25
C VAL A 143 -21.55 5.08 -3.18
N GLU A 144 -22.49 5.68 -3.95
CA GLU A 144 -23.31 4.95 -4.92
C GLU A 144 -22.45 4.32 -6.01
N GLU A 145 -21.45 5.05 -6.52
CA GLU A 145 -20.56 4.55 -7.56
C GLU A 145 -19.67 3.40 -7.06
N ALA A 146 -19.15 3.51 -5.84
CA ALA A 146 -18.38 2.45 -5.20
C ALA A 146 -19.23 1.20 -4.95
N ALA A 147 -20.49 1.37 -4.57
CA ALA A 147 -21.44 0.26 -4.38
C ALA A 147 -21.74 -0.44 -5.72
N LYS A 148 -21.96 0.31 -6.81
CA LYS A 148 -22.14 -0.26 -8.16
C LYS A 148 -20.92 -1.05 -8.61
N LEU A 149 -19.71 -0.52 -8.39
CA LEU A 149 -18.46 -1.23 -8.69
C LEU A 149 -18.35 -2.52 -7.88
N PHE A 150 -18.64 -2.46 -6.58
CA PHE A 150 -18.60 -3.62 -5.71
C PHE A 150 -19.59 -4.71 -6.17
N ASP A 151 -20.85 -4.32 -6.45
CA ASP A 151 -21.89 -5.22 -6.94
C ASP A 151 -21.49 -5.85 -8.30
N ALA A 152 -20.94 -5.05 -9.22
CA ALA A 152 -20.46 -5.53 -10.52
C ALA A 152 -19.31 -6.53 -10.38
N ASP A 153 -18.30 -6.23 -9.56
CA ASP A 153 -17.16 -7.12 -9.34
C ASP A 153 -17.58 -8.41 -8.59
N CYS A 154 -18.57 -8.35 -7.68
CA CYS A 154 -19.14 -9.53 -7.01
C CYS A 154 -19.90 -10.44 -7.98
N SER A 155 -20.67 -9.86 -8.90
CA SER A 155 -21.46 -10.59 -9.89
C SER A 155 -20.73 -10.85 -11.20
N ARG A 156 -19.44 -10.39 -11.31
CA ARG A 156 -18.60 -10.50 -12.49
C ARG A 156 -19.23 -9.87 -13.74
N GLN A 157 -19.88 -8.73 -13.55
CA GLN A 157 -20.50 -7.95 -14.61
C GLN A 157 -19.61 -6.81 -15.04
N PRO A 158 -19.70 -6.35 -16.31
CA PRO A 158 -19.02 -5.15 -16.75
C PRO A 158 -19.39 -3.94 -15.90
N PHE A 159 -18.41 -3.08 -15.65
CA PHE A 159 -18.59 -1.81 -14.94
C PHE A 159 -18.03 -0.67 -15.79
N THR A 160 -18.75 0.44 -15.83
CA THR A 160 -18.30 1.69 -16.45
C THR A 160 -18.45 2.81 -15.43
N PRO A 161 -17.34 3.44 -14.99
CA PRO A 161 -17.41 4.52 -14.03
C PRO A 161 -18.11 5.75 -14.60
N ALA A 162 -18.95 6.37 -13.77
CA ALA A 162 -19.55 7.66 -14.10
C ALA A 162 -18.46 8.75 -14.13
N PRO A 163 -18.60 9.80 -14.97
CA PRO A 163 -17.65 10.91 -15.02
C PRO A 163 -17.41 11.53 -13.64
N ASP A 164 -16.20 11.98 -13.36
CA ASP A 164 -15.79 12.65 -12.11
C ASP A 164 -16.16 11.88 -10.83
N THR A 165 -16.09 10.57 -10.84
CA THR A 165 -16.33 9.72 -9.67
C THR A 165 -15.06 8.94 -9.32
N LEU A 166 -15.03 7.64 -9.60
CA LEU A 166 -13.90 6.77 -9.31
C LEU A 166 -12.97 6.64 -10.51
N LEU A 167 -11.69 6.55 -10.23
CA LEU A 167 -10.70 6.06 -11.19
C LEU A 167 -10.61 4.55 -11.05
N VAL A 168 -10.97 3.83 -12.09
CA VAL A 168 -10.99 2.37 -12.10
C VAL A 168 -10.14 1.84 -13.25
N SER A 169 -9.04 1.18 -12.93
CA SER A 169 -8.24 0.48 -13.95
C SER A 169 -8.89 -0.86 -14.30
N PRO A 170 -8.76 -1.32 -15.55
CA PRO A 170 -8.10 -0.69 -16.71
C PRO A 170 -9.00 0.28 -17.50
N ILE A 171 -10.11 0.76 -16.93
CA ILE A 171 -11.19 1.42 -17.67
C ILE A 171 -10.86 2.88 -17.99
N ASN A 172 -10.69 3.73 -16.96
CA ASN A 172 -10.49 5.18 -17.12
C ASN A 172 -9.25 5.75 -16.43
N SER A 173 -8.55 4.98 -15.58
CA SER A 173 -7.48 5.52 -14.73
C SER A 173 -6.34 6.17 -15.51
N ARG A 174 -5.96 5.60 -16.65
CA ARG A 174 -4.92 6.17 -17.51
C ARG A 174 -5.28 7.56 -18.01
N GLU A 175 -6.47 7.70 -18.57
CA GLU A 175 -6.93 8.96 -19.15
C GLU A 175 -7.11 10.03 -18.10
N GLU A 176 -7.74 9.68 -16.99
CA GLU A 176 -8.02 10.59 -15.87
C GLU A 176 -6.72 11.07 -15.20
N LEU A 177 -5.77 10.17 -14.93
CA LEU A 177 -4.47 10.55 -14.37
C LEU A 177 -3.63 11.37 -15.35
N ALA A 178 -3.66 11.04 -16.64
CA ALA A 178 -2.98 11.85 -17.65
C ALA A 178 -3.57 13.27 -17.73
N ALA A 179 -4.90 13.40 -17.72
CA ALA A 179 -5.58 14.69 -17.68
C ALA A 179 -5.26 15.46 -16.39
N PHE A 180 -5.23 14.77 -15.27
CA PHE A 180 -4.85 15.35 -13.99
C PHE A 180 -3.43 15.94 -14.02
N LEU A 181 -2.44 15.19 -14.50
CA LEU A 181 -1.06 15.65 -14.64
C LEU A 181 -0.95 16.81 -15.64
N LYS A 182 -1.60 16.73 -16.79
CA LYS A 182 -1.63 17.80 -17.81
C LYS A 182 -2.20 19.11 -17.24
N GLY A 183 -3.20 19.02 -16.36
CA GLY A 183 -3.86 20.18 -15.74
C GLY A 183 -3.00 20.94 -14.72
N THR A 184 -1.83 20.41 -14.32
CA THR A 184 -0.95 21.05 -13.32
C THR A 184 -0.38 22.36 -13.81
N LYS A 185 -0.38 23.37 -12.93
CA LYS A 185 0.12 24.72 -13.23
C LYS A 185 1.34 25.14 -12.45
N LYS A 186 1.48 24.67 -11.21
CA LYS A 186 2.53 25.13 -10.28
C LYS A 186 3.37 23.98 -9.71
N GLU A 187 2.71 22.97 -9.14
CA GLU A 187 3.39 21.99 -8.34
C GLU A 187 2.71 20.61 -8.39
N LEU A 188 3.54 19.56 -8.35
CA LEU A 188 3.14 18.16 -8.07
C LEU A 188 3.98 17.61 -6.92
N LEU A 189 3.29 17.16 -5.87
CA LEU A 189 3.87 16.37 -4.78
C LEU A 189 3.39 14.93 -4.96
N ILE A 190 4.32 14.02 -5.19
CA ILE A 190 4.01 12.66 -5.62
C ILE A 190 4.58 11.66 -4.63
N TYR A 191 3.71 10.83 -4.06
CA TYR A 191 4.09 9.57 -3.45
C TYR A 191 3.77 8.43 -4.43
N ASP A 192 4.78 7.76 -4.93
CA ASP A 192 4.61 6.58 -5.78
C ASP A 192 5.76 5.60 -5.58
N PRO A 193 5.51 4.36 -5.14
CA PRO A 193 6.56 3.37 -4.94
C PRO A 193 7.43 3.13 -6.17
N CYS A 194 6.90 3.29 -7.38
CA CYS A 194 7.69 3.17 -8.60
C CYS A 194 6.94 3.71 -9.82
N ILE A 195 7.33 4.87 -10.32
CA ILE A 195 6.87 5.44 -11.58
C ILE A 195 7.60 4.79 -12.74
N GLY A 196 6.88 4.26 -13.72
CA GLY A 196 7.52 3.55 -14.84
C GLY A 196 6.71 3.45 -16.10
N ASP A 197 5.53 4.09 -16.17
CA ASP A 197 4.76 4.20 -17.41
C ASP A 197 5.38 5.26 -18.33
N PRO A 198 5.71 4.92 -19.60
CA PRO A 198 6.40 5.86 -20.50
C PRO A 198 5.62 7.13 -20.80
N GLN A 199 4.29 7.04 -20.88
CA GLN A 199 3.44 8.21 -21.15
C GLN A 199 3.40 9.13 -19.93
N MET A 200 3.25 8.58 -18.73
CA MET A 200 3.20 9.35 -17.50
C MET A 200 4.55 10.02 -17.20
N VAL A 201 5.66 9.31 -17.44
CA VAL A 201 7.01 9.89 -17.31
C VAL A 201 7.18 11.07 -18.28
N ARG A 202 6.81 10.92 -19.58
CA ARG A 202 6.88 12.04 -20.54
C ARG A 202 6.05 13.25 -20.10
N LEU A 203 4.83 13.02 -19.59
CA LEU A 203 3.99 14.10 -19.09
C LEU A 203 4.65 14.85 -17.91
N LEU A 204 5.27 14.12 -16.98
CA LEU A 204 6.01 14.73 -15.87
C LEU A 204 7.23 15.51 -16.38
N GLU A 205 7.99 14.97 -17.34
CA GLU A 205 9.11 15.69 -17.98
C GLU A 205 8.67 16.98 -18.67
N GLU A 206 7.59 16.93 -19.45
CA GLU A 206 7.01 18.11 -20.12
C GLU A 206 6.61 19.18 -19.10
N LYS A 207 5.98 18.78 -17.99
CA LYS A 207 5.61 19.69 -16.91
C LYS A 207 6.82 20.28 -16.21
N SER A 208 7.83 19.48 -15.92
CA SER A 208 9.10 19.96 -15.32
C SER A 208 9.77 20.99 -16.22
N LYS A 209 9.88 20.70 -17.53
CA LYS A 209 10.44 21.63 -18.53
C LYS A 209 9.61 22.94 -18.67
N ALA A 210 8.31 22.88 -18.41
CA ALA A 210 7.43 24.03 -18.39
C ALA A 210 7.47 24.82 -17.07
N GLY A 211 8.38 24.47 -16.14
CA GLY A 211 8.60 25.19 -14.88
C GLY A 211 7.70 24.74 -13.73
N VAL A 212 6.98 23.62 -13.87
CA VAL A 212 6.23 23.02 -12.74
C VAL A 212 7.22 22.37 -11.77
N SER A 213 7.09 22.71 -10.50
CA SER A 213 7.83 22.04 -9.41
C SER A 213 7.33 20.61 -9.24
N ILE A 214 8.21 19.61 -9.36
CA ILE A 214 7.85 18.20 -9.19
C ILE A 214 8.75 17.57 -8.14
N ARG A 215 8.15 17.13 -7.05
CA ARG A 215 8.83 16.42 -5.96
C ARG A 215 8.23 15.02 -5.83
N ILE A 216 9.10 14.00 -5.88
CA ILE A 216 8.68 12.58 -5.86
C ILE A 216 9.31 11.90 -4.67
N ILE A 217 8.51 11.40 -3.74
CA ILE A 217 8.92 10.41 -2.75
C ILE A 217 8.59 9.03 -3.29
N GLY A 218 9.62 8.24 -3.56
CA GLY A 218 9.48 6.90 -4.14
C GLY A 218 10.62 6.55 -5.07
N ALA A 219 10.30 6.01 -6.25
CA ALA A 219 11.31 5.60 -7.22
C ALA A 219 10.86 5.85 -8.67
N LEU A 220 11.83 6.05 -9.55
CA LEU A 220 11.67 5.98 -11.00
C LEU A 220 12.21 4.62 -11.49
N LYS A 221 11.48 3.95 -12.37
CA LYS A 221 11.92 2.67 -12.95
C LYS A 221 13.23 2.79 -13.75
N ARG A 222 13.48 3.98 -14.30
CA ARG A 222 14.72 4.32 -15.03
C ARG A 222 15.20 5.68 -14.57
N PRO A 223 16.51 5.92 -14.52
CA PRO A 223 17.08 7.25 -14.29
C PRO A 223 16.47 8.27 -15.27
N ASN A 224 16.26 9.49 -14.79
CA ASN A 224 15.68 10.57 -15.57
C ASN A 224 16.44 11.87 -15.30
N ALA A 225 16.75 12.63 -16.35
CA ALA A 225 17.49 13.88 -16.20
C ALA A 225 16.67 15.06 -15.69
N CYS A 226 15.33 14.98 -15.85
CA CYS A 226 14.40 16.07 -15.50
C CYS A 226 13.63 15.79 -14.20
N LEU A 227 13.69 14.57 -13.68
CA LEU A 227 12.90 14.14 -12.53
C LEU A 227 13.80 13.48 -11.51
N THR A 228 13.72 13.95 -10.27
CA THR A 228 14.40 13.36 -9.11
C THR A 228 13.37 12.72 -8.21
N ALA A 229 13.63 11.48 -7.77
CA ALA A 229 12.83 10.79 -6.79
C ALA A 229 13.68 10.43 -5.59
N LEU A 230 13.22 10.79 -4.39
CA LEU A 230 13.86 10.45 -3.14
C LEU A 230 13.17 9.23 -2.52
N PRO A 231 13.91 8.24 -2.01
CA PRO A 231 13.31 7.15 -1.25
C PRO A 231 12.73 7.69 0.05
N LEU A 232 11.57 7.18 0.48
CA LEU A 232 11.05 7.50 1.80
C LEU A 232 12.02 6.98 2.86
N ALA A 233 12.48 7.87 3.74
CA ALA A 233 13.30 7.50 4.87
C ALA A 233 12.45 6.82 5.95
N GLN A 234 13.07 6.04 6.84
CA GLN A 234 12.52 5.49 8.08
C GLN A 234 11.38 4.47 7.96
N MET A 235 10.57 4.46 6.89
CA MET A 235 9.46 3.51 6.75
C MET A 235 9.21 3.11 5.30
N ARG A 236 8.44 2.06 5.12
CA ARG A 236 8.04 1.60 3.79
C ARG A 236 7.02 2.55 3.16
N LEU A 237 7.26 2.94 1.91
CA LEU A 237 6.25 3.65 1.11
C LEU A 237 5.23 2.66 0.53
N HIS A 238 3.95 2.90 0.80
CA HIS A 238 2.87 2.10 0.21
C HIS A 238 1.77 2.94 -0.45
N THR A 239 1.61 4.21 -0.08
CA THR A 239 0.59 5.07 -0.70
C THR A 239 0.89 5.37 -2.18
N ARG A 240 -0.14 5.63 -2.95
CA ARG A 240 -0.14 6.26 -4.28
C ARG A 240 -0.99 7.50 -4.17
N THR A 241 -0.31 8.62 -4.10
CA THR A 241 -0.96 9.92 -3.87
C THR A 241 -0.24 10.98 -4.67
N ILE A 242 -1.01 11.81 -5.37
CA ILE A 242 -0.47 12.93 -6.14
C ILE A 242 -1.24 14.17 -5.72
N ILE A 243 -0.57 15.14 -5.12
CA ILE A 243 -1.15 16.44 -4.76
C ILE A 243 -0.80 17.43 -5.86
N ARG A 244 -1.82 18.05 -6.45
CA ARG A 244 -1.69 19.01 -7.54
C ARG A 244 -2.02 20.43 -7.07
N ASP A 245 -1.07 21.34 -7.23
CA ASP A 245 -1.21 22.77 -6.99
C ASP A 245 -1.73 23.12 -5.57
N GLY A 246 -1.57 22.24 -4.59
CA GLY A 246 -2.13 22.38 -3.24
C GLY A 246 -3.67 22.47 -3.19
N ARG A 247 -4.37 21.97 -4.22
CA ARG A 247 -5.85 22.16 -4.36
C ARG A 247 -6.61 20.87 -4.59
N THR A 248 -6.00 19.91 -5.23
CA THR A 248 -6.64 18.63 -5.55
C THR A 248 -5.63 17.51 -5.35
N ALA A 249 -6.05 16.40 -4.81
CA ALA A 249 -5.21 15.23 -4.67
C ALA A 249 -5.85 14.02 -5.35
N PHE A 250 -5.02 13.19 -5.97
CA PHE A 250 -5.34 11.81 -6.30
C PHE A 250 -4.94 10.93 -5.13
N LEU A 251 -5.79 10.00 -4.74
CA LEU A 251 -5.49 8.89 -3.85
C LEU A 251 -6.03 7.60 -4.45
N GLY A 252 -5.20 6.56 -4.49
CA GLY A 252 -5.66 5.27 -4.99
C GLY A 252 -4.68 4.13 -4.76
N SER A 253 -4.95 3.03 -5.42
CA SER A 253 -4.08 1.86 -5.47
C SER A 253 -3.19 1.82 -6.72
N GLN A 254 -3.40 2.72 -7.68
CA GLN A 254 -2.65 2.81 -8.93
C GLN A 254 -1.33 3.55 -8.74
N SER A 255 -0.19 2.91 -9.00
CA SER A 255 1.06 3.59 -9.35
C SER A 255 1.02 4.04 -10.82
N LEU A 256 1.85 5.02 -11.17
CA LEU A 256 2.06 5.43 -12.56
C LEU A 256 2.89 4.36 -13.31
N ARG A 257 2.32 3.15 -13.41
CA ARG A 257 2.89 1.97 -14.08
C ARG A 257 1.88 1.37 -15.05
N THR A 258 2.34 1.02 -16.24
CA THR A 258 1.48 0.46 -17.30
C THR A 258 0.59 -0.69 -16.82
N ILE A 259 1.16 -1.65 -16.09
CA ILE A 259 0.38 -2.80 -15.58
C ILE A 259 -0.70 -2.41 -14.57
N GLU A 260 -0.52 -1.34 -13.81
CA GLU A 260 -1.49 -0.86 -12.82
C GLU A 260 -2.53 0.06 -13.46
N LEU A 261 -2.19 0.71 -14.56
CA LEU A 261 -3.12 1.55 -15.31
C LEU A 261 -4.00 0.74 -16.27
N ASP A 262 -3.45 -0.28 -16.93
CA ASP A 262 -4.09 -0.96 -18.06
C ASP A 262 -4.36 -2.45 -17.86
N GLY A 263 -3.82 -3.08 -16.82
CA GLY A 263 -3.87 -4.53 -16.69
C GLY A 263 -4.40 -5.07 -15.37
N ARG A 264 -4.71 -4.21 -14.39
CA ARG A 264 -5.21 -4.63 -13.09
C ARG A 264 -6.49 -3.90 -12.75
N ARG A 265 -7.31 -4.49 -11.89
CA ARG A 265 -8.39 -3.76 -11.22
C ARG A 265 -7.77 -2.95 -10.07
N GLU A 266 -7.58 -1.66 -10.28
CA GLU A 266 -7.17 -0.71 -9.27
C GLU A 266 -8.28 0.32 -9.07
N ILE A 267 -8.34 0.96 -7.89
CA ILE A 267 -9.37 1.93 -7.56
C ILE A 267 -8.73 3.17 -6.96
N GLY A 268 -9.17 4.34 -7.40
CA GLY A 268 -8.73 5.64 -6.89
C GLY A 268 -9.82 6.68 -6.99
N MET A 269 -9.55 7.86 -6.44
CA MET A 269 -10.44 9.02 -6.49
C MET A 269 -9.67 10.31 -6.47
N PHE A 270 -10.28 11.39 -6.95
CA PHE A 270 -9.81 12.75 -6.70
C PHE A 270 -10.51 13.35 -5.49
N VAL A 271 -9.78 14.15 -4.74
CA VAL A 271 -10.25 14.86 -3.55
C VAL A 271 -9.91 16.34 -3.69
N ALA A 272 -10.86 17.21 -3.37
CA ALA A 272 -10.70 18.66 -3.40
C ALA A 272 -11.05 19.32 -2.05
N ASP A 273 -11.06 18.56 -0.95
CA ASP A 273 -11.24 19.09 0.41
C ASP A 273 -9.94 19.74 0.89
N ALA A 274 -9.99 21.05 1.15
CA ALA A 274 -8.81 21.85 1.50
C ALA A 274 -8.10 21.35 2.77
N ARG A 275 -8.84 20.83 3.77
CA ARG A 275 -8.27 20.34 5.04
C ARG A 275 -7.51 19.03 4.82
N ILE A 276 -8.10 18.15 4.01
CA ILE A 276 -7.46 16.88 3.64
C ILE A 276 -6.16 17.14 2.88
N ILE A 277 -6.22 18.04 1.88
CA ILE A 277 -5.07 18.38 1.05
C ILE A 277 -3.98 19.05 1.88
N GLN A 278 -4.35 19.99 2.75
CA GLN A 278 -3.40 20.62 3.67
C GLN A 278 -2.69 19.57 4.52
N LYS A 279 -3.45 18.65 5.14
CA LYS A 279 -2.88 17.61 5.99
C LYS A 279 -1.96 16.65 5.22
N MET A 280 -2.37 16.24 4.01
CA MET A 280 -1.50 15.43 3.12
C MET A 280 -0.23 16.18 2.73
N THR A 281 -0.32 17.49 2.47
CA THR A 281 0.83 18.33 2.15
C THR A 281 1.78 18.47 3.33
N GLU A 282 1.27 18.72 4.54
CA GLU A 282 2.08 18.75 5.77
C GLU A 282 2.87 17.46 5.99
N VAL A 283 2.22 16.31 5.76
CA VAL A 283 2.88 15.00 5.87
C VAL A 283 3.94 14.83 4.78
N PHE A 284 3.64 15.26 3.54
CA PHE A 284 4.60 15.20 2.45
C PHE A 284 5.83 16.05 2.73
N GLU A 285 5.66 17.29 3.21
CA GLU A 285 6.78 18.19 3.54
C GLU A 285 7.67 17.61 4.64
N ALA A 286 7.08 17.01 5.68
CA ALA A 286 7.84 16.35 6.73
C ALA A 286 8.62 15.14 6.20
N ASP A 287 7.98 14.28 5.41
CA ASP A 287 8.63 13.12 4.80
C ASP A 287 9.72 13.53 3.80
N TRP A 288 9.49 14.63 3.03
CA TRP A 288 10.47 15.17 2.08
C TRP A 288 11.71 15.70 2.79
N ALA A 289 11.54 16.47 3.85
CA ALA A 289 12.65 17.01 4.63
C ALA A 289 13.55 15.91 5.22
N LEU A 290 12.95 14.81 5.68
CA LEU A 290 13.68 13.64 6.17
C LEU A 290 14.40 12.90 5.03
N ALA A 291 13.77 12.76 3.87
CA ALA A 291 14.35 12.09 2.71
C ALA A 291 15.54 12.89 2.14
N ASP A 292 15.39 14.21 2.03
CA ASP A 292 16.40 15.13 1.51
C ASP A 292 17.64 15.20 2.43
N SER A 293 17.42 15.28 3.75
CA SER A 293 18.52 15.23 4.72
C SER A 293 19.25 13.88 4.72
N ALA A 294 18.52 12.77 4.57
CA ALA A 294 19.11 11.44 4.47
C ALA A 294 19.94 11.28 3.18
N GLU A 295 19.51 11.85 2.05
CA GLU A 295 20.29 11.83 0.81
C GLU A 295 21.56 12.66 0.93
N THR A 296 21.48 13.84 1.54
CA THR A 296 22.63 14.73 1.78
C THR A 296 23.67 14.05 2.69
N GLN A 297 23.24 13.34 3.74
CA GLN A 297 24.13 12.55 4.60
C GLN A 297 24.58 11.24 3.92
N GLY A 298 23.72 10.61 3.13
CA GLY A 298 23.98 9.34 2.45
C GLY A 298 24.96 9.47 1.27
N ALA A 299 25.13 10.66 0.69
CA ALA A 299 26.21 10.91 -0.25
C ALA A 299 27.59 10.70 0.40
N GLN A 300 27.69 10.87 1.72
CA GLN A 300 28.88 10.52 2.51
C GLN A 300 28.91 9.02 2.87
N THR A 301 27.75 8.38 3.14
CA THR A 301 27.63 6.98 3.59
C THR A 301 27.56 5.97 2.43
N LEU A 302 27.20 6.39 1.22
CA LEU A 302 27.04 5.52 0.03
C LEU A 302 28.31 4.79 -0.41
N ARG A 303 29.50 5.27 -0.04
CA ARG A 303 30.75 4.51 -0.19
C ARG A 303 30.77 3.28 0.73
N GLY A 304 30.28 3.42 1.97
CA GLY A 304 30.23 2.34 2.97
C GLY A 304 29.22 1.24 2.61
N ASP A 305 27.99 1.59 2.24
CA ASP A 305 26.93 0.62 1.95
C ASP A 305 27.17 -0.18 0.65
N LYS A 306 27.76 0.44 -0.38
CA LYS A 306 28.22 -0.30 -1.58
C LYS A 306 29.35 -1.25 -1.25
N LEU A 307 30.26 -0.84 -0.38
CA LEU A 307 31.32 -1.70 0.12
C LEU A 307 30.76 -2.85 0.95
N ALA A 308 29.85 -2.57 1.89
CA ALA A 308 29.17 -3.57 2.73
C ALA A 308 28.45 -4.62 1.90
N LYS A 309 27.67 -4.20 0.90
CA LYS A 309 26.98 -5.13 -0.01
C LYS A 309 27.95 -5.98 -0.83
N LYS A 310 29.07 -5.38 -1.28
CA LYS A 310 30.08 -6.08 -2.04
C LYS A 310 30.83 -7.11 -1.19
N VAL A 311 31.18 -6.73 0.05
CA VAL A 311 31.83 -7.60 1.04
C VAL A 311 30.87 -8.71 1.49
N ALA A 312 29.60 -8.39 1.84
CA ALA A 312 28.61 -9.39 2.23
C ALA A 312 28.35 -10.40 1.10
N LYS A 313 28.30 -9.93 -0.17
CA LYS A 313 28.14 -10.83 -1.32
C LYS A 313 29.36 -11.72 -1.54
N ALA A 314 30.57 -11.20 -1.32
CA ALA A 314 31.80 -11.97 -1.41
C ALA A 314 31.85 -13.05 -0.32
N ILE A 315 31.62 -12.68 0.94
CA ILE A 315 31.59 -13.63 2.07
C ILE A 315 30.51 -14.69 1.85
N THR A 316 29.29 -14.29 1.44
CA THR A 316 28.19 -15.26 1.21
C THR A 316 28.49 -16.22 0.06
N LYS A 317 29.35 -15.84 -0.88
CA LYS A 317 29.77 -16.71 -1.98
C LYS A 317 30.81 -17.75 -1.55
N GLU A 318 31.63 -17.41 -0.57
CA GLU A 318 32.69 -18.26 0.00
C GLU A 318 32.17 -19.17 1.13
N LEU A 319 30.94 -18.97 1.63
CA LEU A 319 30.35 -19.85 2.64
C LEU A 319 30.01 -21.20 2.00
N PRO A 320 30.47 -22.31 2.61
CA PRO A 320 30.08 -23.64 2.16
C PRO A 320 28.55 -23.82 2.30
N PRO A 321 27.93 -24.73 1.54
CA PRO A 321 26.52 -25.07 1.71
C PRO A 321 26.22 -25.46 3.16
N VAL A 322 25.19 -24.86 3.75
CA VAL A 322 24.85 -25.06 5.18
C VAL A 322 24.59 -26.54 5.48
N ALA A 323 24.01 -27.27 4.53
CA ALA A 323 23.82 -28.70 4.64
C ALA A 323 25.12 -29.46 4.89
N GLU A 324 26.19 -29.18 4.14
CA GLU A 324 27.50 -29.84 4.29
C GLU A 324 28.15 -29.55 5.65
N VAL A 325 27.97 -28.30 6.18
CA VAL A 325 28.48 -27.91 7.50
C VAL A 325 27.73 -28.66 8.60
N ILE A 326 26.40 -28.77 8.49
CA ILE A 326 25.55 -29.45 9.47
C ILE A 326 25.86 -30.95 9.45
N GLU A 327 26.02 -31.55 8.29
CA GLU A 327 26.38 -32.97 8.16
C GLU A 327 27.77 -33.26 8.76
N ALA A 328 28.75 -32.39 8.54
CA ALA A 328 30.09 -32.49 9.12
C ALA A 328 30.05 -32.38 10.66
N VAL A 329 29.31 -31.41 11.20
CA VAL A 329 29.16 -31.22 12.66
C VAL A 329 28.35 -32.37 13.26
N ALA A 330 27.33 -32.90 12.58
CA ALA A 330 26.53 -34.01 13.05
C ALA A 330 27.32 -35.35 13.07
N ALA A 331 28.28 -35.49 12.18
CA ALA A 331 29.17 -36.64 12.14
C ALA A 331 30.15 -36.71 13.35
N ASP A 332 30.48 -35.53 13.92
CA ASP A 332 31.37 -35.43 15.11
C ASP A 332 30.62 -35.49 16.45
N LEU A 333 29.29 -35.58 16.44
CA LEU A 333 28.47 -35.67 17.65
C LEU A 333 28.03 -37.11 17.97
N PRO A 334 27.90 -37.47 19.26
CA PRO A 334 27.40 -38.80 19.64
C PRO A 334 26.00 -39.03 19.07
N SER A 335 25.74 -40.26 18.58
CA SER A 335 24.57 -40.69 17.81
C SER A 335 23.17 -40.45 18.43
N HIS A 336 23.08 -39.86 19.63
CA HIS A 336 21.81 -39.54 20.31
C HIS A 336 21.58 -38.05 20.51
N ALA A 337 22.45 -37.17 20.01
CA ALA A 337 22.44 -35.76 20.37
C ALA A 337 21.62 -34.85 19.44
N VAL A 338 21.45 -35.18 18.15
CA VAL A 338 20.72 -34.30 17.20
C VAL A 338 19.98 -35.14 16.15
N ASN A 339 18.69 -34.96 16.03
CA ASN A 339 17.89 -35.48 14.93
C ASN A 339 17.89 -34.49 13.77
N VAL A 340 18.80 -34.61 12.84
CA VAL A 340 18.96 -33.73 11.66
C VAL A 340 17.81 -33.86 10.66
N ALA A 341 17.07 -34.99 10.68
CA ALA A 341 16.00 -35.30 9.74
C ALA A 341 14.74 -34.37 9.86
N GLY A 342 14.66 -33.59 10.94
CA GLY A 342 13.55 -32.64 11.17
C GLY A 342 13.91 -31.16 10.97
N LEU A 343 15.16 -30.84 10.58
CA LEU A 343 15.58 -29.47 10.35
C LEU A 343 15.18 -28.99 8.94
N ASP A 344 14.51 -27.86 8.87
CA ASP A 344 14.29 -27.16 7.61
C ASP A 344 15.59 -26.44 7.21
N LEU A 345 16.41 -27.16 6.45
CA LEU A 345 17.75 -26.72 6.02
C LEU A 345 17.66 -25.46 5.13
N GLU A 346 16.59 -25.32 4.34
CA GLU A 346 16.38 -24.17 3.46
C GLU A 346 16.10 -22.90 4.27
N SER A 347 15.24 -22.99 5.29
CA SER A 347 14.96 -21.91 6.23
C SER A 347 16.19 -21.53 7.07
N LEU A 348 17.00 -22.49 7.46
CA LEU A 348 18.23 -22.29 8.22
C LEU A 348 19.30 -21.60 7.36
N GLU A 349 19.45 -22.00 6.11
CA GLU A 349 20.37 -21.35 5.16
C GLU A 349 19.99 -19.90 4.90
N GLU A 350 18.70 -19.61 4.73
CA GLU A 350 18.20 -18.23 4.54
C GLU A 350 18.45 -17.38 5.79
N THR A 351 18.26 -17.95 6.97
CA THR A 351 18.53 -17.30 8.26
C THR A 351 20.01 -16.95 8.43
N ILE A 352 20.91 -17.92 8.16
CA ILE A 352 22.37 -17.71 8.24
C ILE A 352 22.84 -16.66 7.23
N ARG A 353 22.37 -16.73 5.99
CA ARG A 353 22.70 -15.72 4.96
C ARG A 353 22.20 -14.31 5.34
N SER A 354 21.04 -14.24 5.98
CA SER A 354 20.48 -12.99 6.49
C SER A 354 21.30 -12.44 7.66
N ALA A 355 21.68 -13.29 8.62
CA ALA A 355 22.50 -12.92 9.76
C ALA A 355 23.90 -12.43 9.31
N VAL A 356 24.55 -13.12 8.38
CA VAL A 356 25.84 -12.71 7.82
C VAL A 356 25.75 -11.34 7.15
N LYS A 357 24.69 -11.10 6.35
CA LYS A 357 24.45 -9.79 5.73
C LYS A 357 24.29 -8.68 6.77
N HIS A 358 23.59 -8.98 7.85
CA HIS A 358 23.33 -8.04 8.94
C HIS A 358 24.64 -7.67 9.66
N VAL A 359 25.40 -8.67 10.14
CA VAL A 359 26.67 -8.47 10.85
C VAL A 359 27.69 -7.75 10.00
N VAL A 360 27.85 -8.11 8.71
CA VAL A 360 28.75 -7.44 7.79
C VAL A 360 28.35 -5.98 7.61
N LYS A 361 27.06 -5.69 7.49
CA LYS A 361 26.55 -4.33 7.36
C LYS A 361 26.87 -3.50 8.60
N GLU A 362 26.60 -4.02 9.79
CA GLU A 362 26.89 -3.35 11.07
C GLU A 362 28.39 -3.10 11.26
N SER A 363 29.24 -4.10 10.99
CA SER A 363 30.69 -3.98 11.13
C SER A 363 31.28 -2.92 10.21
N ILE A 364 30.77 -2.80 8.99
CA ILE A 364 31.23 -1.77 8.05
C ILE A 364 30.71 -0.39 8.45
N GLN A 365 29.47 -0.28 8.93
CA GLN A 365 28.93 0.98 9.45
C GLN A 365 29.72 1.49 10.65
N GLN A 366 30.08 0.63 11.59
CA GLN A 366 30.96 0.96 12.72
C GLN A 366 32.35 1.38 12.27
N ALA A 367 32.93 0.70 11.28
CA ALA A 367 34.27 1.01 10.75
C ALA A 367 34.31 2.31 9.93
N THR A 368 33.16 2.77 9.39
CA THR A 368 33.06 4.01 8.59
C THR A 368 32.55 5.21 9.38
N GLY A 369 32.40 5.12 10.72
CA GLY A 369 32.05 6.24 11.61
C GLY A 369 30.56 6.60 11.63
N GLY A 370 29.68 5.70 11.19
CA GLY A 370 28.22 5.84 11.35
C GLY A 370 27.80 5.39 12.74
N GLU A 371 27.10 6.24 13.51
CA GLU A 371 26.47 5.81 14.75
C GLU A 371 25.44 4.70 14.46
N PRO A 372 25.36 3.65 15.30
CA PRO A 372 24.32 2.62 15.17
C PRO A 372 22.96 3.26 15.45
N GLY A 373 22.02 3.15 14.52
CA GLY A 373 20.63 3.49 14.77
C GLY A 373 20.07 2.63 15.89
N PRO A 374 19.09 3.12 16.68
CA PRO A 374 18.53 2.41 17.80
C PRO A 374 17.90 1.08 17.38
N PRO A 375 17.90 0.07 18.28
CA PRO A 375 17.47 -1.30 18.03
C PRO A 375 15.99 -1.43 17.62
#